data_08b1d17118544fcd15d090e42ff92159
#
_entry.id   08b1d17118544fcd15d090e42ff92159
#
_cell.length_a   1.000
_cell.length_b   1.000
_cell.length_c   1.000
_cell.angle_alpha   90.00
_cell.angle_beta   90.00
_cell.angle_gamma   90.00
#
_symmetry.space_group_name_H-M   'P 1'
#
loop_
_entity.id
_entity.type
_entity.pdbx_description
1 polymer ?
#
loop_
_entity_poly.entity_id
_entity_poly.type
_entity_poly.pdbx_seq_one_letter_code
_entity_poly.pdbx_strand_id
1 'polypeptide(L)'
;MIYGEEIIEEVRSRNDIVDLISTYVPLKKKGSSYFGLCPFHNEKSPSFSVSRDKQMYYCFGCGAGGNVFTFLMEYENFSFPEALKYLAERAGMELPEEELNEEAKRAMDEKAKLREMNKLSANYFYYLLHSKRGQKGLAYLKDRGITDATIKHFGLGYSDIYNDDLYRFLKSKGYSDEDLKDSALVTIDERRGGSDKFWNRVMFPIMDVNNRVIGFGGRVMGDGSPKYLNSKETKLFDKSRNLYGLNFARSSRKKEIILCEGYMDVISMHQAGFTNAVAALGTAFTSGHGTLLKRYTENVILSFDSDEAGQRAILRAIPILKEAGLTVRVLDLTPYKDPDEFIKGLGAQALEERIRKAMSSFMFQVKVAAGRYDQDDPESKTQFQHEAAKLLATIEEPLERKNYIEAVSREYYIGAKDLEDLVNYYGTSGYSSAQRQQTTPRQQERRLQVNEAKEEKKKQPQKLLLTWMVNEPQLFDKLEGIIGPDDFYEQIYHGVALLLFKQYEEEKAVIPGKILNQYTDLEDQKKIAELFNTTLKISPLAEDRDKALNDIVRRVKEDSIEQQMNATNDILRWQDLIKEKANLAKLHISL
;
A
#
# COMPACT_ATOMS: atom_id res chain seq x y z
N MET A 1 15.64 -18.78 -0.52
CA MET A 1 14.29 -19.14 -1.03
C MET A 1 13.84 -20.41 -0.35
N ILE A 2 12.54 -20.61 -0.14
CA ILE A 2 11.95 -21.70 0.66
C ILE A 2 11.90 -23.01 -0.13
N TYR A 3 11.81 -22.92 -1.45
CA TYR A 3 11.78 -24.01 -2.41
C TYR A 3 12.90 -23.82 -3.43
N GLY A 4 13.40 -24.89 -4.00
CA GLY A 4 14.38 -24.83 -5.08
C GLY A 4 13.83 -24.06 -6.28
N GLU A 5 14.72 -23.42 -7.04
CA GLU A 5 14.36 -22.61 -8.22
C GLU A 5 13.57 -23.44 -9.24
N GLU A 6 13.88 -24.71 -9.38
CA GLU A 6 13.21 -25.63 -10.30
C GLU A 6 11.72 -25.79 -9.96
N ILE A 7 11.38 -25.96 -8.67
CA ILE A 7 9.98 -26.10 -8.22
C ILE A 7 9.21 -24.78 -8.42
N ILE A 8 9.84 -23.65 -8.06
CA ILE A 8 9.23 -22.34 -8.25
C ILE A 8 8.92 -22.10 -9.73
N GLU A 9 9.87 -22.45 -10.59
CA GLU A 9 9.71 -22.29 -12.03
C GLU A 9 8.68 -23.28 -12.61
N GLU A 10 8.64 -24.50 -12.12
CA GLU A 10 7.63 -25.48 -12.52
C GLU A 10 6.21 -25.01 -12.15
N VAL A 11 6.02 -24.54 -10.93
CA VAL A 11 4.73 -23.96 -10.49
C VAL A 11 4.38 -22.73 -11.33
N ARG A 12 5.34 -21.84 -11.59
CA ARG A 12 5.12 -20.66 -12.44
C ARG A 12 4.70 -21.07 -13.85
N SER A 13 5.42 -21.99 -14.48
CA SER A 13 5.21 -22.38 -15.88
C SER A 13 3.86 -23.07 -16.11
N ARG A 14 3.33 -23.77 -15.10
CA ARG A 14 2.00 -24.40 -15.15
C ARG A 14 0.84 -23.43 -14.90
N ASN A 15 1.13 -22.19 -14.54
CA ASN A 15 0.14 -21.15 -14.28
C ASN A 15 0.29 -20.00 -15.28
N ASP A 16 -0.43 -20.06 -16.40
CA ASP A 16 -0.45 -18.97 -17.37
C ASP A 16 -0.97 -17.68 -16.70
N ILE A 17 -0.23 -16.59 -16.85
CA ILE A 17 -0.53 -15.32 -16.16
C ILE A 17 -1.83 -14.69 -16.64
N VAL A 18 -2.16 -14.82 -17.94
CA VAL A 18 -3.41 -14.28 -18.48
C VAL A 18 -4.60 -15.04 -17.92
N ASP A 19 -4.49 -16.38 -17.85
CA ASP A 19 -5.55 -17.22 -17.33
C ASP A 19 -5.75 -17.02 -15.83
N LEU A 20 -4.67 -16.79 -15.06
CA LEU A 20 -4.76 -16.45 -13.64
C LEU A 20 -5.42 -15.09 -13.46
N ILE A 21 -4.87 -14.04 -14.07
CA ILE A 21 -5.32 -12.66 -13.85
C ILE A 21 -6.74 -12.45 -14.37
N SER A 22 -7.16 -13.16 -15.42
CA SER A 22 -8.53 -13.08 -15.95
C SER A 22 -9.59 -13.51 -14.94
N THR A 23 -9.22 -14.27 -13.91
CA THR A 23 -10.15 -14.64 -12.82
C THR A 23 -10.42 -13.47 -11.85
N TYR A 24 -9.58 -12.44 -11.87
CA TYR A 24 -9.65 -11.26 -11.00
C TYR A 24 -10.03 -9.98 -11.76
N VAL A 25 -9.52 -9.85 -12.99
CA VAL A 25 -9.64 -8.62 -13.79
C VAL A 25 -10.17 -8.96 -15.18
N PRO A 26 -11.25 -8.31 -15.65
CA PRO A 26 -11.70 -8.46 -17.03
C PRO A 26 -10.64 -7.97 -18.01
N LEU A 27 -10.03 -8.87 -18.78
CA LEU A 27 -8.99 -8.58 -19.75
C LEU A 27 -9.52 -8.61 -21.17
N LYS A 28 -9.06 -7.66 -22.02
CA LYS A 28 -9.35 -7.63 -23.47
C LYS A 28 -8.05 -7.71 -24.25
N LYS A 29 -8.00 -8.61 -25.25
CA LYS A 29 -6.82 -8.74 -26.11
C LYS A 29 -6.65 -7.51 -26.99
N LYS A 30 -5.41 -6.96 -27.01
CA LYS A 30 -5.02 -5.84 -27.86
C LYS A 30 -3.59 -6.10 -28.37
N GLY A 31 -3.46 -6.50 -29.63
CA GLY A 31 -2.18 -6.95 -30.20
C GLY A 31 -1.70 -8.25 -29.54
N SER A 32 -0.45 -8.31 -29.13
CA SER A 32 0.18 -9.43 -28.42
C SER A 32 -0.13 -9.47 -26.92
N SER A 33 -0.69 -8.40 -26.36
CA SER A 33 -0.95 -8.28 -24.93
C SER A 33 -2.44 -8.18 -24.62
N TYR A 34 -2.79 -8.33 -23.33
CA TYR A 34 -4.13 -8.20 -22.80
C TYR A 34 -4.19 -6.96 -21.90
N PHE A 35 -5.28 -6.18 -21.99
CA PHE A 35 -5.45 -4.95 -21.24
C PHE A 35 -6.73 -4.98 -20.40
N GLY A 36 -6.66 -4.45 -19.19
CA GLY A 36 -7.78 -4.26 -18.27
C GLY A 36 -7.61 -3.00 -17.43
N LEU A 37 -8.60 -2.70 -16.60
CA LEU A 37 -8.46 -1.69 -15.56
C LEU A 37 -7.57 -2.24 -14.45
N CYS A 38 -6.65 -1.43 -13.96
CA CYS A 38 -5.68 -1.87 -12.95
C CYS A 38 -6.37 -2.18 -11.61
N PRO A 39 -6.10 -3.35 -11.00
CA PRO A 39 -6.67 -3.67 -9.70
C PRO A 39 -5.93 -3.00 -8.53
N PHE A 40 -4.77 -2.35 -8.79
CA PHE A 40 -3.92 -1.74 -7.78
C PHE A 40 -4.07 -0.22 -7.68
N HIS A 41 -4.68 0.44 -8.68
CA HIS A 41 -5.02 1.85 -8.64
C HIS A 41 -6.30 2.11 -9.43
N ASN A 42 -6.91 3.26 -9.19
CA ASN A 42 -8.12 3.64 -9.89
C ASN A 42 -7.83 4.35 -11.21
N GLU A 43 -8.47 3.86 -12.28
CA GLU A 43 -8.36 4.44 -13.61
C GLU A 43 -9.66 4.29 -14.41
N LYS A 44 -9.88 5.19 -15.38
CA LYS A 44 -11.04 5.13 -16.27
C LYS A 44 -10.71 4.49 -17.62
N SER A 45 -9.44 4.44 -17.97
CA SER A 45 -8.93 3.86 -19.23
C SER A 45 -7.96 2.73 -18.90
N PRO A 46 -8.04 1.58 -19.60
CA PRO A 46 -7.18 0.44 -19.32
C PRO A 46 -5.70 0.75 -19.52
N SER A 47 -4.93 0.73 -18.42
CA SER A 47 -3.45 0.85 -18.46
C SER A 47 -2.74 -0.39 -17.91
N PHE A 48 -3.48 -1.36 -17.40
CA PHE A 48 -2.96 -2.62 -16.88
C PHE A 48 -2.76 -3.61 -18.03
N SER A 49 -1.51 -3.89 -18.38
CA SER A 49 -1.09 -4.78 -19.46
C SER A 49 -0.64 -6.12 -18.91
N VAL A 50 -1.09 -7.21 -19.52
CA VAL A 50 -0.67 -8.59 -19.20
C VAL A 50 -0.14 -9.23 -20.48
N SER A 51 1.11 -9.68 -20.47
CA SER A 51 1.77 -10.32 -21.61
C SER A 51 1.88 -11.84 -21.36
N ARG A 52 1.23 -12.62 -22.24
CA ARG A 52 1.35 -14.09 -22.21
C ARG A 52 2.76 -14.53 -22.60
N ASP A 53 3.36 -13.91 -23.59
CA ASP A 53 4.70 -14.29 -24.07
C ASP A 53 5.79 -14.00 -23.03
N LYS A 54 5.67 -12.88 -22.31
CA LYS A 54 6.61 -12.49 -21.25
C LYS A 54 6.28 -13.12 -19.90
N GLN A 55 5.10 -13.70 -19.72
CA GLN A 55 4.58 -14.21 -18.46
C GLN A 55 4.66 -13.19 -17.32
N MET A 56 4.23 -11.96 -17.59
CA MET A 56 4.28 -10.85 -16.65
C MET A 56 3.18 -9.82 -16.92
N TYR A 57 2.86 -9.04 -15.90
CA TYR A 57 1.98 -7.88 -16.00
C TYR A 57 2.75 -6.60 -15.70
N TYR A 58 2.24 -5.49 -16.23
CA TYR A 58 2.72 -4.15 -15.90
C TYR A 58 1.59 -3.12 -16.06
N CYS A 59 1.47 -2.20 -15.11
CA CYS A 59 0.53 -1.09 -15.18
C CYS A 59 1.24 0.21 -15.53
N PHE A 60 0.90 0.78 -16.69
CA PHE A 60 1.47 2.04 -17.14
C PHE A 60 0.97 3.27 -16.35
N GLY A 61 -0.07 3.10 -15.50
CA GLY A 61 -0.61 4.16 -14.66
C GLY A 61 0.10 4.28 -13.30
N CYS A 62 0.29 3.16 -12.59
CA CYS A 62 0.85 3.18 -11.23
C CYS A 62 2.20 2.44 -11.09
N GLY A 63 2.74 1.86 -12.17
CA GLY A 63 4.01 1.14 -12.13
C GLY A 63 3.96 -0.25 -11.48
N ALA A 64 2.80 -0.73 -11.01
CA ALA A 64 2.67 -2.09 -10.49
C ALA A 64 3.02 -3.11 -11.57
N GLY A 65 3.90 -4.05 -11.27
CA GLY A 65 4.37 -5.01 -12.25
C GLY A 65 5.04 -6.22 -11.61
N GLY A 66 4.98 -7.37 -12.29
CA GLY A 66 5.53 -8.61 -11.80
C GLY A 66 5.01 -9.84 -12.55
N ASN A 67 5.18 -11.01 -11.94
CA ASN A 67 4.69 -12.30 -12.45
C ASN A 67 3.46 -12.81 -11.67
N VAL A 68 3.09 -14.08 -11.84
CA VAL A 68 1.94 -14.70 -11.15
C VAL A 68 2.05 -14.68 -9.63
N PHE A 69 3.26 -14.83 -9.08
CA PHE A 69 3.50 -14.77 -7.64
C PHE A 69 3.32 -13.36 -7.12
N THR A 70 3.97 -12.38 -7.77
CA THR A 70 3.88 -10.97 -7.41
C THR A 70 2.43 -10.49 -7.44
N PHE A 71 1.67 -10.89 -8.46
CA PHE A 71 0.25 -10.54 -8.57
C PHE A 71 -0.55 -11.02 -7.35
N LEU A 72 -0.39 -12.27 -6.94
CA LEU A 72 -1.10 -12.82 -5.77
C LEU A 72 -0.61 -12.20 -4.46
N MET A 73 0.68 -11.93 -4.35
CA MET A 73 1.24 -11.26 -3.16
C MET A 73 0.67 -9.86 -3.00
N GLU A 74 0.53 -9.11 -4.09
CA GLU A 74 -0.01 -7.74 -4.06
C GLU A 74 -1.54 -7.72 -3.99
N TYR A 75 -2.23 -8.59 -4.72
CA TYR A 75 -3.70 -8.58 -4.81
C TYR A 75 -4.36 -9.26 -3.62
N GLU A 76 -3.93 -10.48 -3.27
CA GLU A 76 -4.49 -11.27 -2.15
C GLU A 76 -3.75 -11.03 -0.82
N ASN A 77 -2.68 -10.22 -0.85
CA ASN A 77 -1.80 -10.00 0.30
C ASN A 77 -1.17 -11.32 0.82
N PHE A 78 -0.85 -12.22 -0.10
CA PHE A 78 -0.16 -13.46 0.23
C PHE A 78 1.32 -13.22 0.49
N SER A 79 1.91 -14.01 1.39
CA SER A 79 3.37 -14.20 1.38
C SER A 79 3.77 -15.06 0.17
N PHE A 80 5.03 -14.99 -0.25
CA PHE A 80 5.51 -15.83 -1.36
C PHE A 80 5.20 -17.32 -1.19
N PRO A 81 5.39 -17.95 -0.01
CA PRO A 81 4.99 -19.35 0.20
C PRO A 81 3.49 -19.60 0.07
N GLU A 82 2.66 -18.64 0.50
CA GLU A 82 1.20 -18.78 0.34
C GLU A 82 0.81 -18.69 -1.14
N ALA A 83 1.44 -17.78 -1.90
CA ALA A 83 1.23 -17.67 -3.34
C ALA A 83 1.71 -18.93 -4.08
N LEU A 84 2.87 -19.46 -3.71
CA LEU A 84 3.40 -20.69 -4.30
C LEU A 84 2.48 -21.89 -4.03
N LYS A 85 2.04 -22.06 -2.79
CA LYS A 85 1.10 -23.14 -2.42
C LYS A 85 -0.22 -23.01 -3.18
N TYR A 86 -0.80 -21.82 -3.26
CA TYR A 86 -2.02 -21.57 -4.01
C TYR A 86 -1.89 -21.93 -5.50
N LEU A 87 -0.77 -21.53 -6.12
CA LEU A 87 -0.52 -21.82 -7.53
C LEU A 87 -0.20 -23.29 -7.78
N ALA A 88 0.47 -23.97 -6.85
CA ALA A 88 0.70 -25.41 -6.92
C ALA A 88 -0.63 -26.20 -6.83
N GLU A 89 -1.48 -25.87 -5.88
CA GLU A 89 -2.83 -26.45 -5.75
C GLU A 89 -3.67 -26.21 -7.01
N ARG A 90 -3.62 -24.99 -7.57
CA ARG A 90 -4.31 -24.64 -8.82
C ARG A 90 -3.82 -25.47 -10.00
N ALA A 91 -2.53 -25.76 -10.05
CA ALA A 91 -1.89 -26.58 -11.10
C ALA A 91 -2.00 -28.09 -10.85
N GLY A 92 -2.63 -28.53 -9.75
CA GLY A 92 -2.68 -29.95 -9.36
C GLY A 92 -1.31 -30.54 -9.00
N MET A 93 -0.40 -29.70 -8.49
CA MET A 93 0.95 -30.10 -8.09
C MET A 93 1.02 -30.30 -6.58
N GLU A 94 1.59 -31.40 -6.15
CA GLU A 94 2.00 -31.60 -4.77
C GLU A 94 3.41 -31.02 -4.57
N LEU A 95 3.54 -30.07 -3.64
CA LEU A 95 4.85 -29.53 -3.29
C LEU A 95 5.60 -30.52 -2.39
N PRO A 96 6.87 -30.82 -2.68
CA PRO A 96 7.66 -31.71 -1.84
C PRO A 96 7.78 -31.15 -0.42
N GLU A 97 7.53 -31.98 0.58
CA GLU A 97 7.64 -31.57 1.99
C GLU A 97 9.11 -31.35 2.46
N GLU A 98 10.09 -31.86 1.73
CA GLU A 98 11.48 -31.95 2.19
C GLU A 98 12.42 -30.81 1.77
N GLU A 99 12.04 -29.91 0.84
CA GLU A 99 12.95 -28.86 0.34
C GLU A 99 12.74 -27.48 0.97
N LEU A 100 12.01 -27.39 2.06
CA LEU A 100 11.95 -26.15 2.83
C LEU A 100 13.32 -25.87 3.49
N ASN A 101 13.95 -24.76 3.15
CA ASN A 101 15.06 -24.26 3.95
C ASN A 101 14.60 -24.22 5.42
N GLU A 102 15.36 -24.79 6.33
CA GLU A 102 15.04 -24.92 7.76
C GLU A 102 14.59 -23.58 8.39
N GLU A 103 15.19 -22.47 7.97
CA GLU A 103 14.88 -21.12 8.44
C GLU A 103 13.47 -20.67 8.01
N ALA A 104 13.10 -20.96 6.80
CA ALA A 104 11.80 -20.61 6.26
C ALA A 104 10.69 -21.54 6.78
N LYS A 105 11.00 -22.82 7.00
CA LYS A 105 10.11 -23.76 7.69
C LYS A 105 9.82 -23.27 9.10
N ARG A 106 10.86 -22.89 9.85
CA ARG A 106 10.71 -22.29 11.19
C ARG A 106 9.85 -21.04 11.16
N ALA A 107 10.08 -20.11 10.22
CA ALA A 107 9.29 -18.88 10.09
C ALA A 107 7.81 -19.17 9.73
N MET A 108 7.52 -20.18 8.92
CA MET A 108 6.15 -20.61 8.62
C MET A 108 5.49 -21.26 9.84
N ASP A 109 6.21 -22.16 10.52
CA ASP A 109 5.73 -22.83 11.72
C ASP A 109 5.43 -21.83 12.84
N GLU A 110 6.30 -20.83 13.04
CA GLU A 110 6.07 -19.74 13.99
C GLU A 110 4.82 -18.92 13.64
N LYS A 111 4.62 -18.55 12.36
CA LYS A 111 3.40 -17.85 11.93
C LYS A 111 2.16 -18.74 12.08
N ALA A 112 2.26 -20.03 11.77
CA ALA A 112 1.16 -20.98 11.95
C ALA A 112 0.79 -21.11 13.44
N LYS A 113 1.79 -21.28 14.33
CA LYS A 113 1.59 -21.31 15.77
C LYS A 113 0.94 -20.01 16.30
N LEU A 114 1.42 -18.84 15.86
CA LEU A 114 0.83 -17.56 16.24
C LEU A 114 -0.63 -17.46 15.80
N ARG A 115 -0.98 -17.90 14.59
CA ARG A 115 -2.36 -17.92 14.10
C ARG A 115 -3.24 -18.83 14.96
N GLU A 116 -2.74 -20.00 15.30
CA GLU A 116 -3.46 -20.95 16.12
C GLU A 116 -3.67 -20.41 17.55
N MET A 117 -2.62 -19.86 18.18
CA MET A 117 -2.73 -19.21 19.49
C MET A 117 -3.76 -18.07 19.48
N ASN A 118 -3.74 -17.21 18.47
CA ASN A 118 -4.73 -16.13 18.33
C ASN A 118 -6.15 -16.68 18.19
N LYS A 119 -6.35 -17.72 17.37
CA LYS A 119 -7.65 -18.39 17.20
C LYS A 119 -8.14 -19.03 18.50
N LEU A 120 -7.27 -19.74 19.21
CA LEU A 120 -7.60 -20.35 20.51
C LEU A 120 -7.95 -19.28 21.55
N SER A 121 -7.17 -18.20 21.60
CA SER A 121 -7.41 -17.08 22.52
C SER A 121 -8.73 -16.37 22.23
N ALA A 122 -9.06 -16.14 20.95
CA ALA A 122 -10.33 -15.54 20.55
C ALA A 122 -11.52 -16.41 20.98
N ASN A 123 -11.44 -17.72 20.74
CA ASN A 123 -12.46 -18.67 21.18
C ASN A 123 -12.59 -18.72 22.71
N TYR A 124 -11.47 -18.66 23.42
CA TYR A 124 -11.44 -18.65 24.87
C TYR A 124 -12.08 -17.39 25.44
N PHE A 125 -11.74 -16.21 24.94
CA PHE A 125 -12.36 -14.96 25.35
C PHE A 125 -13.85 -14.91 25.04
N TYR A 126 -14.27 -15.43 23.87
CA TYR A 126 -15.69 -15.55 23.51
C TYR A 126 -16.44 -16.47 24.46
N TYR A 127 -15.87 -17.63 24.80
CA TYR A 127 -16.42 -18.57 25.79
C TYR A 127 -16.54 -17.90 27.17
N LEU A 128 -15.50 -17.22 27.62
CA LEU A 128 -15.51 -16.51 28.93
C LEU A 128 -16.63 -15.46 28.97
N LEU A 129 -16.82 -14.68 27.90
CA LEU A 129 -17.89 -13.67 27.85
C LEU A 129 -19.27 -14.28 28.12
N HIS A 130 -19.53 -15.50 27.64
CA HIS A 130 -20.82 -16.18 27.80
C HIS A 130 -20.89 -17.05 29.06
N SER A 131 -19.83 -17.14 29.83
CA SER A 131 -19.78 -17.85 31.11
C SER A 131 -20.23 -17.00 32.28
N LYS A 132 -20.38 -17.62 33.47
CA LYS A 132 -20.64 -16.88 34.71
C LYS A 132 -19.55 -15.85 35.03
N ARG A 133 -18.30 -16.11 34.66
CA ARG A 133 -17.14 -15.24 34.88
C ARG A 133 -17.17 -13.98 34.00
N GLY A 134 -17.79 -14.05 32.85
CA GLY A 134 -17.86 -12.95 31.87
C GLY A 134 -19.07 -12.04 31.96
N GLN A 135 -19.96 -12.24 32.94
CA GLN A 135 -21.23 -11.51 33.04
C GLN A 135 -21.05 -9.99 33.10
N LYS A 136 -19.98 -9.50 33.74
CA LYS A 136 -19.65 -8.08 33.78
C LYS A 136 -19.36 -7.51 32.38
N GLY A 137 -18.59 -8.23 31.58
CA GLY A 137 -18.29 -7.86 30.21
C GLY A 137 -19.52 -7.92 29.29
N LEU A 138 -20.34 -8.96 29.45
CA LEU A 138 -21.59 -9.12 28.70
C LEU A 138 -22.59 -8.01 29.06
N ALA A 139 -22.79 -7.70 30.33
CA ALA A 139 -23.63 -6.59 30.77
C ALA A 139 -23.17 -5.26 30.16
N TYR A 140 -21.87 -4.97 30.18
CA TYR A 140 -21.33 -3.78 29.54
C TYR A 140 -21.71 -3.67 28.06
N LEU A 141 -21.57 -4.76 27.30
CA LEU A 141 -21.93 -4.76 25.88
C LEU A 141 -23.44 -4.56 25.68
N LYS A 142 -24.27 -5.18 26.53
CA LYS A 142 -25.74 -5.01 26.51
C LYS A 142 -26.16 -3.59 26.88
N ASP A 143 -25.57 -2.99 27.90
CA ASP A 143 -25.82 -1.60 28.30
C ASP A 143 -25.43 -0.61 27.20
N ARG A 144 -24.41 -0.97 26.40
CA ARG A 144 -24.06 -0.24 25.18
C ARG A 144 -25.02 -0.48 24.01
N GLY A 145 -26.01 -1.36 24.17
CA GLY A 145 -26.99 -1.69 23.13
C GLY A 145 -26.49 -2.69 22.09
N ILE A 146 -25.38 -3.40 22.33
CA ILE A 146 -24.85 -4.37 21.40
C ILE A 146 -25.65 -5.67 21.47
N THR A 147 -26.15 -6.12 20.32
CA THR A 147 -26.96 -7.35 20.20
C THR A 147 -26.11 -8.61 20.22
N ASP A 148 -26.72 -9.77 20.57
CA ASP A 148 -26.02 -11.06 20.54
C ASP A 148 -25.54 -11.42 19.11
N ALA A 149 -26.31 -11.04 18.09
CA ALA A 149 -25.92 -11.21 16.71
C ALA A 149 -24.63 -10.44 16.40
N THR A 150 -24.51 -9.21 16.86
CA THR A 150 -23.32 -8.36 16.68
C THR A 150 -22.14 -8.88 17.50
N ILE A 151 -22.36 -9.31 18.77
CA ILE A 151 -21.33 -9.95 19.59
C ILE A 151 -20.74 -11.15 18.86
N LYS A 152 -21.59 -12.01 18.32
CA LYS A 152 -21.18 -13.19 17.55
C LYS A 152 -20.47 -12.82 16.25
N HIS A 153 -20.98 -11.83 15.52
CA HIS A 153 -20.45 -11.40 14.22
C HIS A 153 -19.00 -10.90 14.34
N PHE A 154 -18.71 -10.08 15.37
CA PHE A 154 -17.37 -9.56 15.65
C PHE A 154 -16.52 -10.50 16.51
N GLY A 155 -17.07 -11.59 17.04
CA GLY A 155 -16.38 -12.50 17.94
C GLY A 155 -15.96 -11.84 19.26
N LEU A 156 -16.76 -10.90 19.78
CA LEU A 156 -16.42 -10.15 20.98
C LEU A 156 -16.26 -11.08 22.17
N GLY A 157 -15.27 -10.82 23.02
CA GLY A 157 -14.92 -11.66 24.15
C GLY A 157 -14.73 -10.91 25.45
N TYR A 158 -14.31 -11.63 26.47
CA TYR A 158 -13.94 -11.08 27.76
C TYR A 158 -12.68 -11.77 28.30
N SER A 159 -11.73 -11.02 28.80
CA SER A 159 -10.60 -11.51 29.58
C SER A 159 -10.88 -11.30 31.05
N ASP A 160 -10.68 -12.37 31.86
CA ASP A 160 -11.03 -12.37 33.26
C ASP A 160 -10.20 -11.38 34.11
N ILE A 161 -10.62 -11.21 35.35
CA ILE A 161 -9.93 -10.39 36.36
C ILE A 161 -8.56 -10.96 36.77
N TYR A 162 -8.34 -12.27 36.53
CA TYR A 162 -7.07 -12.92 36.84
C TYR A 162 -6.05 -12.65 35.72
N ASN A 163 -4.86 -12.29 36.12
CA ASN A 163 -3.81 -11.84 35.21
C ASN A 163 -2.93 -12.99 34.65
N ASP A 164 -3.33 -14.24 34.83
CA ASP A 164 -2.63 -15.43 34.34
C ASP A 164 -3.57 -16.51 33.77
N ASP A 165 -4.82 -16.15 33.54
CA ASP A 165 -5.87 -17.08 33.14
C ASP A 165 -5.67 -17.58 31.71
N LEU A 166 -5.40 -16.68 30.73
CA LEU A 166 -5.07 -17.04 29.38
C LEU A 166 -3.71 -17.77 29.30
N TYR A 167 -2.72 -17.32 30.06
CA TYR A 167 -1.41 -17.97 30.14
C TYR A 167 -1.56 -19.45 30.52
N ARG A 168 -2.27 -19.73 31.61
CA ARG A 168 -2.53 -21.12 32.06
C ARG A 168 -3.30 -21.94 31.00
N PHE A 169 -4.29 -21.31 30.36
CA PHE A 169 -5.04 -21.95 29.30
C PHE A 169 -4.13 -22.35 28.13
N LEU A 170 -3.31 -21.44 27.63
CA LEU A 170 -2.40 -21.73 26.51
C LEU A 170 -1.31 -22.75 26.89
N LYS A 171 -0.77 -22.68 28.13
CA LYS A 171 0.13 -23.73 28.67
C LYS A 171 -0.53 -25.10 28.67
N SER A 172 -1.81 -25.20 29.03
CA SER A 172 -2.56 -26.46 29.01
C SER A 172 -2.76 -27.02 27.59
N LYS A 173 -2.61 -26.16 26.55
CA LYS A 173 -2.63 -26.56 25.13
C LYS A 173 -1.25 -26.95 24.59
N GLY A 174 -0.21 -26.92 25.42
CA GLY A 174 1.13 -27.37 25.08
C GLY A 174 2.08 -26.30 24.56
N TYR A 175 1.70 -25.01 24.59
CA TYR A 175 2.59 -23.93 24.17
C TYR A 175 3.69 -23.69 25.20
N SER A 176 4.92 -23.49 24.73
CA SER A 176 6.08 -23.11 25.55
C SER A 176 6.01 -21.64 25.97
N ASP A 177 6.83 -21.23 26.95
CA ASP A 177 6.95 -19.82 27.31
C ASP A 177 7.56 -18.98 26.20
N GLU A 178 8.40 -19.57 25.38
CA GLU A 178 8.98 -18.94 24.19
C GLU A 178 7.91 -18.64 23.14
N ASP A 179 7.06 -19.62 22.79
CA ASP A 179 5.92 -19.43 21.89
C ASP A 179 4.99 -18.30 22.39
N LEU A 180 4.73 -18.26 23.72
CA LEU A 180 3.84 -17.28 24.32
C LEU A 180 4.42 -15.86 24.37
N LYS A 181 5.75 -15.72 24.50
CA LYS A 181 6.43 -14.43 24.47
C LYS A 181 6.24 -13.72 23.12
N ASP A 182 6.31 -14.48 22.02
CA ASP A 182 6.17 -13.96 20.67
C ASP A 182 4.70 -13.65 20.28
N SER A 183 3.74 -14.20 21.03
CA SER A 183 2.31 -14.02 20.74
C SER A 183 1.78 -12.60 21.01
N ALA A 184 2.51 -11.78 21.77
CA ALA A 184 2.05 -10.50 22.31
C ALA A 184 0.76 -10.58 23.16
N LEU A 185 0.36 -11.79 23.59
CA LEU A 185 -0.79 -12.04 24.47
C LEU A 185 -0.39 -12.13 25.94
N VAL A 186 0.85 -12.54 26.18
CA VAL A 186 1.41 -12.81 27.52
C VAL A 186 2.73 -12.06 27.66
N THR A 187 3.07 -11.71 28.89
CA THR A 187 4.39 -11.22 29.28
C THR A 187 5.02 -12.29 30.17
N ILE A 188 6.23 -12.71 29.84
CA ILE A 188 6.97 -13.71 30.63
C ILE A 188 8.02 -13.01 31.47
N ASP A 189 7.96 -13.21 32.78
CA ASP A 189 8.95 -12.76 33.75
C ASP A 189 9.67 -13.99 34.33
N GLU A 190 11.01 -13.98 34.33
CA GLU A 190 11.80 -15.12 34.77
C GLU A 190 11.56 -15.54 36.24
N ARG A 191 11.11 -14.60 37.06
CA ARG A 191 10.88 -14.85 38.50
C ARG A 191 9.42 -15.10 38.86
N ARG A 192 8.49 -14.46 38.10
CA ARG A 192 7.04 -14.46 38.41
C ARG A 192 6.22 -15.35 37.48
N GLY A 193 6.85 -15.86 36.40
CA GLY A 193 6.16 -16.63 35.37
C GLY A 193 5.40 -15.76 34.38
N GLY A 194 4.44 -16.36 33.69
CA GLY A 194 3.66 -15.67 32.66
C GLY A 194 2.49 -14.87 33.26
N SER A 195 2.26 -13.69 32.71
CA SER A 195 1.11 -12.84 33.03
C SER A 195 0.41 -12.38 31.75
N ASP A 196 -0.91 -12.34 31.77
CA ASP A 196 -1.74 -11.95 30.64
C ASP A 196 -1.58 -10.45 30.38
N LYS A 197 -1.42 -10.10 29.11
CA LYS A 197 -1.39 -8.70 28.70
C LYS A 197 -2.77 -8.06 28.79
N PHE A 198 -3.80 -8.84 28.52
CA PHE A 198 -5.19 -8.43 28.60
C PHE A 198 -5.85 -9.13 29.80
N TRP A 199 -6.22 -8.38 30.79
CA TRP A 199 -6.98 -8.85 31.96
C TRP A 199 -8.04 -7.83 32.33
N ASN A 200 -9.21 -8.30 32.82
CA ASN A 200 -10.38 -7.50 33.13
C ASN A 200 -10.78 -6.54 31.98
N ARG A 201 -10.89 -7.11 30.77
CA ARG A 201 -11.20 -6.32 29.56
C ARG A 201 -12.26 -7.01 28.70
N VAL A 202 -13.12 -6.20 28.07
CA VAL A 202 -13.88 -6.63 26.90
C VAL A 202 -12.91 -6.70 25.71
N MET A 203 -12.93 -7.82 24.99
CA MET A 203 -11.96 -8.14 23.96
C MET A 203 -12.56 -7.99 22.56
N PHE A 204 -11.80 -7.36 21.69
CA PHE A 204 -12.12 -7.12 20.28
C PHE A 204 -11.07 -7.86 19.44
N PRO A 205 -11.41 -9.02 18.84
CA PRO A 205 -10.50 -9.68 17.91
C PRO A 205 -10.25 -8.79 16.68
N ILE A 206 -8.98 -8.60 16.35
CA ILE A 206 -8.56 -7.90 15.14
C ILE A 206 -8.32 -8.98 14.08
N MET A 207 -8.99 -8.85 12.94
CA MET A 207 -8.92 -9.83 11.85
C MET A 207 -8.23 -9.25 10.63
N ASP A 208 -7.47 -10.09 9.93
CA ASP A 208 -6.99 -9.77 8.58
C ASP A 208 -8.15 -9.82 7.58
N VAL A 209 -7.89 -9.41 6.33
CA VAL A 209 -8.90 -9.41 5.28
C VAL A 209 -9.49 -10.80 4.99
N ASN A 210 -8.86 -11.87 5.42
CA ASN A 210 -9.31 -13.27 5.27
C ASN A 210 -10.03 -13.82 6.52
N ASN A 211 -10.47 -12.96 7.42
CA ASN A 211 -11.15 -13.30 8.68
C ASN A 211 -10.28 -14.13 9.65
N ARG A 212 -8.95 -14.08 9.55
CA ARG A 212 -8.04 -14.74 10.50
C ARG A 212 -7.68 -13.74 11.62
N VAL A 213 -7.77 -14.18 12.87
CA VAL A 213 -7.42 -13.34 14.02
C VAL A 213 -5.91 -13.13 14.06
N ILE A 214 -5.48 -11.87 13.97
CA ILE A 214 -4.07 -11.44 13.94
C ILE A 214 -3.63 -10.71 15.20
N GLY A 215 -4.57 -10.25 16.02
CA GLY A 215 -4.33 -9.54 17.28
C GLY A 215 -5.62 -9.21 18.01
N PHE A 216 -5.51 -8.39 19.03
CA PHE A 216 -6.64 -8.02 19.87
C PHE A 216 -6.58 -6.56 20.32
N GLY A 217 -7.74 -5.94 20.42
CA GLY A 217 -8.00 -4.77 21.24
C GLY A 217 -8.67 -5.20 22.55
N GLY A 218 -8.45 -4.45 23.63
CA GLY A 218 -9.09 -4.73 24.91
C GLY A 218 -9.51 -3.46 25.63
N ARG A 219 -10.80 -3.30 25.96
CA ARG A 219 -11.31 -2.18 26.75
C ARG A 219 -11.40 -2.58 28.21
N VAL A 220 -10.73 -1.84 29.11
CA VAL A 220 -10.73 -2.13 30.54
C VAL A 220 -12.13 -1.96 31.15
N MET A 221 -12.45 -2.85 32.09
CA MET A 221 -13.66 -2.79 32.86
C MET A 221 -13.37 -2.08 34.22
N GLY A 222 -14.06 -0.94 34.47
CA GLY A 222 -13.81 -0.06 35.61
C GLY A 222 -12.75 1.01 35.32
N ASP A 223 -12.08 1.53 36.35
CA ASP A 223 -11.20 2.72 36.29
C ASP A 223 -9.74 2.42 35.90
N GLY A 224 -9.49 1.26 35.32
CA GLY A 224 -8.14 0.87 34.90
C GLY A 224 -7.61 1.69 33.71
N SER A 225 -6.29 1.84 33.61
CA SER A 225 -5.60 2.52 32.53
C SER A 225 -4.64 1.58 31.80
N PRO A 226 -4.47 1.68 30.47
CA PRO A 226 -5.21 2.55 29.53
C PRO A 226 -6.63 2.05 29.27
N LYS A 227 -7.55 2.97 28.94
CA LYS A 227 -8.96 2.64 28.60
C LYS A 227 -9.04 1.60 27.48
N TYR A 228 -8.29 1.77 26.41
CA TYR A 228 -8.10 0.79 25.34
C TYR A 228 -6.63 0.37 25.27
N LEU A 229 -6.39 -0.92 25.12
CA LEU A 229 -5.09 -1.52 24.95
C LEU A 229 -5.12 -2.39 23.69
N ASN A 230 -4.13 -2.25 22.82
CA ASN A 230 -3.98 -3.07 21.61
C ASN A 230 -2.79 -4.02 21.72
N SER A 231 -2.84 -5.14 21.00
CA SER A 231 -1.69 -6.01 20.81
C SER A 231 -0.47 -5.20 20.36
N LYS A 232 0.72 -5.59 20.79
CA LYS A 232 1.96 -5.16 20.16
C LYS A 232 2.02 -5.75 18.74
N GLU A 233 2.84 -5.17 17.89
CA GLU A 233 3.13 -5.74 16.59
C GLU A 233 3.79 -7.11 16.71
N THR A 234 3.45 -8.01 15.79
CA THR A 234 3.96 -9.38 15.72
C THR A 234 4.27 -9.72 14.26
N LYS A 235 4.79 -10.92 14.00
CA LYS A 235 4.96 -11.42 12.62
C LYS A 235 3.64 -11.53 11.83
N LEU A 236 2.47 -11.42 12.49
CA LEU A 236 1.13 -11.44 11.88
C LEU A 236 0.44 -10.09 11.87
N PHE A 237 0.81 -9.17 12.75
CA PHE A 237 0.06 -7.96 13.02
C PHE A 237 0.93 -6.72 12.91
N ASP A 238 0.62 -5.90 11.91
CA ASP A 238 1.18 -4.57 11.68
C ASP A 238 0.02 -3.56 11.73
N LYS A 239 0.03 -2.67 12.72
CA LYS A 239 -1.04 -1.66 12.94
C LYS A 239 -1.14 -0.67 11.78
N SER A 240 -0.03 -0.36 11.11
CA SER A 240 0.02 0.60 10.03
C SER A 240 -0.60 0.09 8.71
N ARG A 241 -0.85 -1.21 8.63
CA ARG A 241 -1.37 -1.91 7.44
C ARG A 241 -2.67 -2.68 7.68
N ASN A 242 -3.29 -2.48 8.83
CA ASN A 242 -4.55 -3.16 9.18
C ASN A 242 -5.58 -2.16 9.71
N LEU A 243 -6.83 -2.37 9.33
CA LEU A 243 -7.97 -1.58 9.80
C LEU A 243 -9.01 -2.53 10.41
N TYR A 244 -9.55 -2.15 11.56
CA TYR A 244 -10.63 -2.91 12.20
C TYR A 244 -11.90 -2.86 11.35
N GLY A 245 -12.54 -3.99 11.15
CA GLY A 245 -13.76 -4.11 10.35
C GLY A 245 -13.54 -4.20 8.83
N LEU A 246 -12.29 -4.08 8.33
CA LEU A 246 -12.01 -4.12 6.90
C LEU A 246 -12.34 -5.49 6.28
N ASN A 247 -12.16 -6.58 7.02
CA ASN A 247 -12.56 -7.93 6.62
C ASN A 247 -14.04 -8.03 6.24
N PHE A 248 -14.90 -7.24 6.87
CA PHE A 248 -16.33 -7.14 6.54
C PHE A 248 -16.57 -6.07 5.47
N ALA A 249 -15.95 -4.90 5.62
CA ALA A 249 -16.15 -3.75 4.74
C ALA A 249 -15.77 -4.04 3.27
N ARG A 250 -14.73 -4.86 3.02
CA ARG A 250 -14.30 -5.23 1.67
C ARG A 250 -15.37 -5.92 0.82
N SER A 251 -16.30 -6.62 1.45
CA SER A 251 -17.42 -7.29 0.78
C SER A 251 -18.71 -6.46 0.75
N SER A 252 -18.66 -5.23 1.29
CA SER A 252 -19.78 -4.31 1.22
C SER A 252 -20.04 -3.87 -0.21
N ARG A 253 -21.33 -3.76 -0.58
CA ARG A 253 -21.75 -3.21 -1.89
C ARG A 253 -21.76 -1.68 -1.95
N LYS A 254 -21.37 -1.01 -0.86
CA LYS A 254 -21.29 0.46 -0.81
C LYS A 254 -20.05 0.94 -1.58
N LYS A 255 -20.19 2.10 -2.24
CA LYS A 255 -19.10 2.69 -3.05
C LYS A 255 -18.04 3.42 -2.21
N GLU A 256 -18.37 3.76 -0.98
CA GLU A 256 -17.50 4.46 -0.05
C GLU A 256 -17.19 3.61 1.18
N ILE A 257 -16.04 3.85 1.82
CA ILE A 257 -15.69 3.35 3.16
C ILE A 257 -15.83 4.49 4.15
N ILE A 258 -16.42 4.19 5.32
CA ILE A 258 -16.55 5.13 6.44
C ILE A 258 -15.43 4.83 7.43
N LEU A 259 -14.54 5.80 7.63
CA LEU A 259 -13.42 5.69 8.57
C LEU A 259 -13.82 6.33 9.91
N CYS A 260 -13.96 5.50 10.95
CA CYS A 260 -14.27 5.86 12.32
C CYS A 260 -13.01 5.91 13.20
N GLU A 261 -13.13 6.43 14.44
CA GLU A 261 -12.00 6.48 15.37
C GLU A 261 -11.73 5.14 16.06
N GLY A 262 -12.76 4.41 16.46
CA GLY A 262 -12.60 3.29 17.34
C GLY A 262 -13.47 2.06 17.08
N TYR A 263 -13.21 1.04 17.89
CA TYR A 263 -13.89 -0.26 17.80
C TYR A 263 -15.41 -0.15 17.94
N MET A 264 -15.87 0.64 18.94
CA MET A 264 -17.29 0.73 19.26
C MET A 264 -18.06 1.43 18.15
N ASP A 265 -17.46 2.45 17.51
CA ASP A 265 -18.08 3.18 16.41
C ASP A 265 -18.31 2.24 15.22
N VAL A 266 -17.27 1.45 14.86
CA VAL A 266 -17.39 0.44 13.80
C VAL A 266 -18.46 -0.58 14.12
N ILE A 267 -18.50 -1.11 15.35
CA ILE A 267 -19.48 -2.12 15.77
C ILE A 267 -20.91 -1.56 15.73
N SER A 268 -21.11 -0.34 16.25
CA SER A 268 -22.42 0.33 16.22
C SER A 268 -22.86 0.65 14.79
N MET A 269 -21.95 1.11 13.95
CA MET A 269 -22.21 1.35 12.52
C MET A 269 -22.63 0.07 11.80
N HIS A 270 -21.89 -1.03 11.97
CA HIS A 270 -22.23 -2.32 11.38
C HIS A 270 -23.58 -2.83 11.87
N GLN A 271 -23.86 -2.71 13.18
CA GLN A 271 -25.16 -3.09 13.75
C GLN A 271 -26.32 -2.29 13.15
N ALA A 272 -26.08 -1.03 12.82
CA ALA A 272 -27.05 -0.16 12.17
C ALA A 272 -27.14 -0.37 10.64
N GLY A 273 -26.39 -1.31 10.06
CA GLY A 273 -26.40 -1.65 8.63
C GLY A 273 -25.33 -0.96 7.78
N PHE A 274 -24.44 -0.16 8.38
CA PHE A 274 -23.31 0.47 7.68
C PHE A 274 -22.08 -0.45 7.72
N THR A 275 -22.15 -1.56 6.96
CA THR A 275 -21.13 -2.61 6.93
C THR A 275 -19.82 -2.21 6.25
N ASN A 276 -19.72 -0.98 5.74
CA ASN A 276 -18.57 -0.35 5.15
C ASN A 276 -17.78 0.54 6.14
N ALA A 277 -18.07 0.44 7.44
CA ALA A 277 -17.34 1.18 8.46
C ALA A 277 -16.06 0.43 8.89
N VAL A 278 -14.95 1.18 9.06
CA VAL A 278 -13.64 0.68 9.51
C VAL A 278 -13.01 1.67 10.48
N ALA A 279 -12.00 1.23 11.25
CA ALA A 279 -11.23 2.13 12.13
C ALA A 279 -9.75 1.79 12.15
N ALA A 280 -8.90 2.80 12.44
CA ALA A 280 -7.49 2.58 12.75
C ALA A 280 -7.33 1.94 14.13
N LEU A 281 -6.17 1.30 14.36
CA LEU A 281 -5.94 0.42 15.51
C LEU A 281 -5.12 1.11 16.63
N GLY A 282 -5.60 2.28 17.10
CA GLY A 282 -4.94 3.02 18.19
C GLY A 282 -3.59 3.63 17.80
N THR A 283 -3.40 3.87 16.53
CA THR A 283 -2.30 4.66 15.95
C THR A 283 -2.89 5.78 15.11
N ALA A 284 -2.10 6.83 14.86
CA ALA A 284 -2.47 7.82 13.86
C ALA A 284 -2.66 7.14 12.49
N PHE A 285 -3.56 7.68 11.67
CA PHE A 285 -3.76 7.21 10.32
C PHE A 285 -2.49 7.39 9.49
N THR A 286 -2.07 6.36 8.75
CA THR A 286 -0.78 6.31 8.02
C THR A 286 -0.98 6.24 6.50
N SER A 287 0.09 6.51 5.74
CA SER A 287 0.11 6.29 4.28
C SER A 287 -0.18 4.82 3.90
N GLY A 288 0.27 3.86 4.72
CA GLY A 288 -0.05 2.44 4.55
C GLY A 288 -1.56 2.17 4.62
N HIS A 289 -2.29 2.83 5.52
CA HIS A 289 -3.76 2.76 5.58
C HIS A 289 -4.41 3.38 4.34
N GLY A 290 -3.88 4.51 3.83
CA GLY A 290 -4.36 5.14 2.60
C GLY A 290 -4.23 4.20 1.40
N THR A 291 -3.06 3.62 1.21
CA THR A 291 -2.79 2.61 0.17
C THR A 291 -3.69 1.38 0.31
N LEU A 292 -3.91 0.90 1.55
CA LEU A 292 -4.80 -0.22 1.82
C LEU A 292 -6.25 0.09 1.42
N LEU A 293 -6.77 1.26 1.82
CA LEU A 293 -8.14 1.67 1.49
C LEU A 293 -8.36 1.84 -0.01
N LYS A 294 -7.34 2.33 -0.73
CA LYS A 294 -7.40 2.53 -2.19
C LYS A 294 -7.69 1.24 -2.96
N ARG A 295 -7.32 0.08 -2.43
CA ARG A 295 -7.63 -1.23 -3.04
C ARG A 295 -9.13 -1.56 -3.04
N TYR A 296 -9.90 -0.94 -2.13
CA TYR A 296 -11.31 -1.31 -1.91
C TYR A 296 -12.29 -0.19 -2.26
N THR A 297 -11.84 1.06 -2.31
CA THR A 297 -12.71 2.20 -2.58
C THR A 297 -11.95 3.36 -3.22
N GLU A 298 -12.71 4.25 -3.88
CA GLU A 298 -12.25 5.57 -4.33
C GLU A 298 -12.66 6.68 -3.37
N ASN A 299 -13.62 6.41 -2.48
CA ASN A 299 -14.29 7.40 -1.67
C ASN A 299 -14.22 7.03 -0.19
N VAL A 300 -13.71 7.94 0.63
CA VAL A 300 -13.66 7.79 2.08
C VAL A 300 -14.46 8.89 2.74
N ILE A 301 -15.28 8.51 3.71
CA ILE A 301 -16.00 9.43 4.59
C ILE A 301 -15.36 9.35 5.98
N LEU A 302 -14.80 10.43 6.45
CA LEU A 302 -14.25 10.54 7.80
C LEU A 302 -15.39 10.79 8.79
N SER A 303 -15.52 9.91 9.79
CA SER A 303 -16.53 9.95 10.84
C SER A 303 -15.85 9.81 12.20
N PHE A 304 -15.11 10.86 12.58
CA PHE A 304 -14.39 10.93 13.86
C PHE A 304 -15.20 11.72 14.89
N ASP A 305 -14.75 11.69 16.14
CA ASP A 305 -15.41 12.42 17.23
C ASP A 305 -15.55 13.92 16.87
N SER A 306 -16.64 14.54 17.29
CA SER A 306 -16.94 15.95 17.01
C SER A 306 -16.11 16.92 17.86
N ASP A 307 -15.27 16.43 18.78
CA ASP A 307 -14.40 17.26 19.62
C ASP A 307 -13.15 17.75 18.86
N GLU A 308 -12.38 18.65 19.51
CA GLU A 308 -11.15 19.20 18.91
C GLU A 308 -10.09 18.12 18.58
N ALA A 309 -10.04 17.02 19.33
CA ALA A 309 -9.07 15.95 19.06
C ALA A 309 -9.43 15.20 17.77
N GLY A 310 -10.70 14.88 17.57
CA GLY A 310 -11.23 14.30 16.34
C GLY A 310 -11.07 15.25 15.14
N GLN A 311 -11.36 16.55 15.31
CA GLN A 311 -11.13 17.53 14.23
C GLN A 311 -9.65 17.57 13.81
N ARG A 312 -8.71 17.59 14.77
CA ARG A 312 -7.27 17.50 14.46
C ARG A 312 -6.87 16.20 13.79
N ALA A 313 -7.51 15.10 14.15
CA ALA A 313 -7.27 13.80 13.52
C ALA A 313 -7.78 13.78 12.08
N ILE A 314 -8.96 14.35 11.80
CA ILE A 314 -9.49 14.55 10.44
C ILE A 314 -8.52 15.36 9.58
N LEU A 315 -8.07 16.52 10.09
CA LEU A 315 -7.14 17.40 9.35
C LEU A 315 -5.81 16.71 9.00
N ARG A 316 -5.34 15.77 9.85
CA ARG A 316 -4.15 14.96 9.56
C ARG A 316 -4.42 13.84 8.56
N ALA A 317 -5.61 13.24 8.58
CA ALA A 317 -5.96 12.13 7.69
C ALA A 317 -6.23 12.59 6.25
N ILE A 318 -6.79 13.79 6.05
CA ILE A 318 -7.13 14.35 4.73
C ILE A 318 -5.95 14.31 3.74
N PRO A 319 -4.77 14.89 4.03
CA PRO A 319 -3.66 14.88 3.08
C PRO A 319 -3.20 13.46 2.75
N ILE A 320 -3.10 12.57 3.74
CA ILE A 320 -2.68 11.17 3.55
C ILE A 320 -3.63 10.44 2.59
N LEU A 321 -4.94 10.62 2.76
CA LEU A 321 -5.94 9.99 1.91
C LEU A 321 -5.93 10.59 0.49
N LYS A 322 -5.73 11.90 0.36
CA LYS A 322 -5.62 12.57 -0.94
C LYS A 322 -4.36 12.15 -1.70
N GLU A 323 -3.22 12.02 -1.02
CA GLU A 323 -1.98 11.50 -1.60
C GLU A 323 -2.14 10.06 -2.10
N ALA A 324 -2.94 9.24 -1.41
CA ALA A 324 -3.32 7.91 -1.88
C ALA A 324 -4.32 7.95 -3.05
N GLY A 325 -4.73 9.12 -3.55
CA GLY A 325 -5.67 9.28 -4.66
C GLY A 325 -7.13 8.99 -4.28
N LEU A 326 -7.50 9.19 -3.01
CA LEU A 326 -8.86 8.99 -2.52
C LEU A 326 -9.63 10.31 -2.46
N THR A 327 -10.91 10.27 -2.83
CA THR A 327 -11.84 11.38 -2.59
C THR A 327 -12.29 11.34 -1.13
N VAL A 328 -12.13 12.47 -0.42
CA VAL A 328 -12.40 12.55 1.01
C VAL A 328 -13.56 13.48 1.29
N ARG A 329 -14.54 12.96 2.03
CA ARG A 329 -15.64 13.73 2.62
C ARG A 329 -15.61 13.60 4.14
N VAL A 330 -16.21 14.53 4.85
CA VAL A 330 -16.28 14.55 6.31
C VAL A 330 -17.73 14.56 6.76
N LEU A 331 -18.05 13.66 7.68
CA LEU A 331 -19.36 13.55 8.28
C LEU A 331 -19.44 14.48 9.50
N ASP A 332 -20.41 15.37 9.49
CA ASP A 332 -20.71 16.23 10.64
C ASP A 332 -21.79 15.56 11.51
N LEU A 333 -21.41 15.15 12.69
CA LEU A 333 -22.29 14.48 13.65
C LEU A 333 -22.93 15.42 14.67
N THR A 334 -22.58 16.71 14.63
CA THR A 334 -23.11 17.70 15.59
C THR A 334 -24.65 17.65 15.67
N PRO A 335 -25.25 17.66 16.90
CA PRO A 335 -24.63 17.91 18.20
C PRO A 335 -24.12 16.65 18.93
N TYR A 336 -24.15 15.48 18.29
CA TYR A 336 -23.68 14.22 18.88
C TYR A 336 -22.16 14.12 18.81
N LYS A 337 -21.59 13.42 19.78
CA LYS A 337 -20.14 13.27 19.89
C LYS A 337 -19.59 12.34 18.82
N ASP A 338 -20.20 11.16 18.69
CA ASP A 338 -19.70 10.07 17.87
C ASP A 338 -20.85 9.35 17.12
N PRO A 339 -20.55 8.44 16.18
CA PRO A 339 -21.58 7.69 15.44
C PRO A 339 -22.50 6.85 16.34
N ASP A 340 -21.98 6.29 17.44
CA ASP A 340 -22.77 5.47 18.39
C ASP A 340 -23.86 6.32 19.06
N GLU A 341 -23.50 7.50 19.56
CA GLU A 341 -24.48 8.44 20.14
C GLU A 341 -25.49 8.94 19.09
N PHE A 342 -25.03 9.25 17.89
CA PHE A 342 -25.91 9.73 16.81
C PHE A 342 -26.97 8.66 16.46
N ILE A 343 -26.54 7.40 16.27
CA ILE A 343 -27.43 6.30 15.92
C ILE A 343 -28.45 6.06 17.03
N LYS A 344 -28.04 6.12 18.30
CA LYS A 344 -28.94 5.97 19.46
C LYS A 344 -29.96 7.11 19.56
N GLY A 345 -29.54 8.33 19.23
CA GLY A 345 -30.40 9.51 19.31
C GLY A 345 -31.39 9.65 18.18
N LEU A 346 -30.96 9.45 16.93
CA LEU A 346 -31.74 9.76 15.72
C LEU A 346 -31.99 8.56 14.82
N GLY A 347 -31.30 7.43 15.04
CA GLY A 347 -31.46 6.21 14.27
C GLY A 347 -30.66 6.17 12.97
N ALA A 348 -30.63 4.98 12.34
CA ALA A 348 -29.83 4.69 11.16
C ALA A 348 -30.27 5.51 9.92
N GLN A 349 -31.56 5.77 9.74
CA GLN A 349 -32.06 6.53 8.59
C GLN A 349 -31.55 7.98 8.60
N ALA A 350 -31.54 8.63 9.76
CA ALA A 350 -30.98 9.98 9.90
C ALA A 350 -29.47 10.01 9.62
N LEU A 351 -28.74 8.97 10.03
CA LEU A 351 -27.33 8.86 9.73
C LEU A 351 -27.07 8.67 8.22
N GLU A 352 -27.90 7.88 7.53
CA GLU A 352 -27.78 7.73 6.07
C GLU A 352 -28.00 9.06 5.33
N GLU A 353 -28.92 9.90 5.82
CA GLU A 353 -29.10 11.26 5.28
C GLU A 353 -27.89 12.16 5.55
N ARG A 354 -27.28 12.05 6.75
CA ARG A 354 -26.03 12.76 7.08
C ARG A 354 -24.89 12.33 6.16
N ILE A 355 -24.73 11.03 5.93
CA ILE A 355 -23.71 10.47 5.04
C ILE A 355 -23.87 11.04 3.63
N ARG A 356 -25.09 11.11 3.11
CA ARG A 356 -25.35 11.73 1.80
C ARG A 356 -24.96 13.20 1.75
N LYS A 357 -25.13 13.93 2.84
CA LYS A 357 -24.81 15.35 3.00
C LYS A 357 -23.39 15.60 3.53
N ALA A 358 -22.54 14.56 3.64
CA ALA A 358 -21.16 14.73 4.10
C ALA A 358 -20.42 15.79 3.26
N MET A 359 -19.78 16.74 3.93
CA MET A 359 -19.13 17.87 3.27
C MET A 359 -17.79 17.48 2.63
N SER A 360 -17.35 18.23 1.63
CA SER A 360 -16.01 18.01 1.07
C SER A 360 -14.94 18.29 2.13
N SER A 361 -13.80 17.60 2.01
CA SER A 361 -12.66 17.80 2.91
C SER A 361 -12.16 19.22 2.95
N PHE A 362 -12.28 19.95 1.82
CA PHE A 362 -11.90 21.35 1.73
C PHE A 362 -12.85 22.25 2.56
N MET A 363 -14.17 22.09 2.36
CA MET A 363 -15.16 22.88 3.14
C MET A 363 -15.06 22.59 4.63
N PHE A 364 -14.68 21.36 5.03
CA PHE A 364 -14.40 21.06 6.42
C PHE A 364 -13.20 21.84 6.96
N GLN A 365 -12.10 21.95 6.19
CA GLN A 365 -10.95 22.77 6.59
C GLN A 365 -11.33 24.23 6.78
N VAL A 366 -12.13 24.78 5.86
CA VAL A 366 -12.65 26.16 5.99
C VAL A 366 -13.55 26.29 7.22
N LYS A 367 -14.43 25.31 7.50
CA LYS A 367 -15.29 25.30 8.70
C LYS A 367 -14.48 25.32 9.99
N VAL A 368 -13.43 24.48 10.07
CA VAL A 368 -12.54 24.45 11.24
C VAL A 368 -11.77 25.78 11.39
N ALA A 369 -11.34 26.38 10.28
CA ALA A 369 -10.72 27.70 10.31
C ALA A 369 -11.71 28.75 10.81
N ALA A 370 -12.93 28.78 10.27
CA ALA A 370 -13.98 29.72 10.67
C ALA A 370 -14.29 29.67 12.17
N GLY A 371 -14.30 28.48 12.76
CA GLY A 371 -14.56 28.29 14.19
C GLY A 371 -13.56 28.91 15.14
N ARG A 372 -12.42 29.42 14.65
CA ARG A 372 -11.39 30.12 15.43
C ARG A 372 -11.61 31.62 15.50
N TYR A 373 -12.54 32.16 14.72
CA TYR A 373 -12.77 33.56 14.53
C TYR A 373 -14.21 33.93 14.87
N ASP A 374 -14.37 35.05 15.55
CA ASP A 374 -15.70 35.64 15.79
C ASP A 374 -16.22 36.25 14.47
N GLN A 375 -17.28 35.66 13.92
CA GLN A 375 -17.85 36.11 12.65
C GLN A 375 -18.70 37.39 12.77
N ASP A 376 -19.05 37.80 13.98
CA ASP A 376 -19.79 39.01 14.26
C ASP A 376 -18.86 40.21 14.50
N ASP A 377 -17.57 39.97 14.82
CA ASP A 377 -16.55 40.99 14.95
C ASP A 377 -15.87 41.28 13.60
N PRO A 378 -15.90 42.53 13.09
CA PRO A 378 -15.35 42.87 11.78
C PRO A 378 -13.85 42.57 11.61
N GLU A 379 -13.03 42.77 12.67
CA GLU A 379 -11.59 42.51 12.61
C GLU A 379 -11.32 40.99 12.55
N SER A 380 -11.99 40.24 13.40
CA SER A 380 -11.89 38.79 13.44
C SER A 380 -12.39 38.14 12.13
N LYS A 381 -13.51 38.66 11.60
CA LYS A 381 -14.03 38.22 10.29
C LYS A 381 -13.04 38.49 9.16
N THR A 382 -12.36 39.66 9.18
CA THR A 382 -11.33 39.98 8.18
C THR A 382 -10.16 38.97 8.27
N GLN A 383 -9.73 38.60 9.48
CA GLN A 383 -8.68 37.61 9.68
C GLN A 383 -9.11 36.22 9.13
N PHE A 384 -10.37 35.83 9.35
CA PHE A 384 -10.91 34.62 8.75
C PHE A 384 -10.91 34.66 7.23
N GLN A 385 -11.30 35.79 6.60
CA GLN A 385 -11.29 35.92 5.14
C GLN A 385 -9.88 35.75 4.56
N HIS A 386 -8.87 36.29 5.22
CA HIS A 386 -7.48 36.05 4.85
C HIS A 386 -7.05 34.60 4.99
N GLU A 387 -7.48 33.89 6.06
CA GLU A 387 -7.18 32.48 6.25
C GLU A 387 -7.89 31.61 5.20
N ALA A 388 -9.16 31.88 4.91
CA ALA A 388 -9.92 31.20 3.87
C ALA A 388 -9.28 31.41 2.48
N ALA A 389 -8.83 32.63 2.17
CA ALA A 389 -8.15 32.92 0.92
C ALA A 389 -6.82 32.17 0.78
N LYS A 390 -6.05 32.00 1.87
CA LYS A 390 -4.82 31.20 1.87
C LYS A 390 -5.13 29.73 1.60
N LEU A 391 -6.18 29.17 2.22
CA LEU A 391 -6.62 27.80 1.94
C LEU A 391 -7.03 27.63 0.47
N LEU A 392 -7.83 28.55 -0.07
CA LEU A 392 -8.26 28.54 -1.47
C LEU A 392 -7.08 28.64 -2.45
N ALA A 393 -6.06 29.43 -2.12
CA ALA A 393 -4.85 29.57 -2.93
C ALA A 393 -4.03 28.26 -3.05
N THR A 394 -4.25 27.27 -2.17
CA THR A 394 -3.61 25.94 -2.27
C THR A 394 -4.22 25.03 -3.35
N ILE A 395 -5.40 25.37 -3.88
CA ILE A 395 -6.06 24.60 -4.93
C ILE A 395 -5.40 24.92 -6.27
N GLU A 396 -4.77 23.93 -6.89
CA GLU A 396 -4.02 24.13 -8.13
C GLU A 396 -4.93 24.27 -9.36
N GLU A 397 -6.00 23.48 -9.43
CA GLU A 397 -6.91 23.47 -10.58
C GLU A 397 -7.79 24.75 -10.56
N PRO A 398 -7.72 25.61 -11.61
CA PRO A 398 -8.40 26.92 -11.59
C PRO A 398 -9.92 26.86 -11.51
N LEU A 399 -10.55 25.89 -12.18
CA LEU A 399 -12.01 25.73 -12.18
C LEU A 399 -12.52 25.20 -10.84
N GLU A 400 -11.80 24.24 -10.24
CA GLU A 400 -12.10 23.75 -8.91
C GLU A 400 -11.97 24.86 -7.88
N ARG A 401 -10.88 25.64 -7.95
CA ARG A 401 -10.65 26.79 -7.07
C ARG A 401 -11.78 27.82 -7.18
N LYS A 402 -12.23 28.14 -8.40
CA LYS A 402 -13.36 29.05 -8.61
C LYS A 402 -14.64 28.53 -7.99
N ASN A 403 -14.96 27.25 -8.17
CA ASN A 403 -16.13 26.64 -7.56
C ASN A 403 -16.10 26.70 -6.03
N TYR A 404 -14.91 26.50 -5.42
CA TYR A 404 -14.75 26.64 -3.97
C TYR A 404 -14.80 28.10 -3.51
N ILE A 405 -14.30 29.08 -4.27
CA ILE A 405 -14.49 30.50 -3.98
C ILE A 405 -15.98 30.83 -3.90
N GLU A 406 -16.76 30.41 -4.87
CA GLU A 406 -18.22 30.61 -4.87
C GLU A 406 -18.91 29.92 -3.67
N ALA A 407 -18.51 28.69 -3.33
CA ALA A 407 -19.04 27.94 -2.20
C ALA A 407 -18.74 28.62 -0.85
N VAL A 408 -17.49 29.03 -0.62
CA VAL A 408 -17.06 29.72 0.61
C VAL A 408 -17.73 31.10 0.70
N SER A 409 -17.77 31.85 -0.41
CA SER A 409 -18.44 33.14 -0.49
C SER A 409 -19.91 33.06 -0.04
N ARG A 410 -20.63 32.07 -0.53
CA ARG A 410 -22.04 31.85 -0.19
C ARG A 410 -22.24 31.41 1.26
N GLU A 411 -21.40 30.50 1.75
CA GLU A 411 -21.51 29.91 3.10
C GLU A 411 -21.23 30.94 4.20
N TYR A 412 -20.24 31.82 3.98
CA TYR A 412 -19.76 32.77 4.99
C TYR A 412 -20.10 34.23 4.68
N TYR A 413 -20.98 34.46 3.69
CA TYR A 413 -21.42 35.80 3.30
C TYR A 413 -20.26 36.76 3.00
N ILE A 414 -19.27 36.30 2.21
CA ILE A 414 -18.12 37.07 1.75
C ILE A 414 -18.35 37.44 0.28
N GLY A 415 -18.00 38.66 -0.12
CA GLY A 415 -18.03 39.05 -1.53
C GLY A 415 -17.16 38.15 -2.39
N ALA A 416 -17.75 37.49 -3.42
CA ALA A 416 -17.01 36.50 -4.23
C ALA A 416 -15.79 37.16 -4.91
N LYS A 417 -15.95 38.39 -5.39
CA LYS A 417 -14.85 39.15 -6.02
C LYS A 417 -13.77 39.52 -5.01
N ASP A 418 -14.15 39.97 -3.80
CA ASP A 418 -13.21 40.31 -2.75
C ASP A 418 -12.39 39.10 -2.31
N LEU A 419 -13.04 37.95 -2.20
CA LEU A 419 -12.38 36.69 -1.88
C LEU A 419 -11.45 36.21 -3.02
N GLU A 420 -11.87 36.36 -4.28
CA GLU A 420 -11.04 36.05 -5.45
C GLU A 420 -9.79 36.96 -5.52
N ASP A 421 -9.93 38.24 -5.25
CA ASP A 421 -8.82 39.19 -5.22
C ASP A 421 -7.81 38.84 -4.11
N LEU A 422 -8.29 38.43 -2.92
CA LEU A 422 -7.46 37.95 -1.83
C LEU A 422 -6.74 36.62 -2.21
N VAL A 423 -7.44 35.71 -2.85
CA VAL A 423 -6.84 34.43 -3.33
C VAL A 423 -5.73 34.70 -4.34
N ASN A 424 -5.97 35.62 -5.28
CA ASN A 424 -4.96 36.03 -6.26
C ASN A 424 -3.76 36.72 -5.60
N TYR A 425 -3.99 37.57 -4.61
CA TYR A 425 -2.93 38.20 -3.82
C TYR A 425 -2.04 37.16 -3.13
N TYR A 426 -2.61 36.13 -2.47
CA TYR A 426 -1.84 35.07 -1.83
C TYR A 426 -1.20 34.10 -2.83
N GLY A 427 -1.85 33.83 -3.95
CA GLY A 427 -1.29 33.03 -5.03
C GLY A 427 -0.04 33.64 -5.65
N THR A 428 -0.05 34.98 -5.87
CA THR A 428 1.10 35.73 -6.40
C THR A 428 2.16 36.01 -5.34
N SER A 429 1.76 36.32 -4.10
CA SER A 429 2.68 36.57 -2.97
C SER A 429 3.41 35.31 -2.51
N GLY A 430 2.78 34.14 -2.63
CA GLY A 430 3.42 32.85 -2.40
C GLY A 430 4.61 32.59 -3.34
N TYR A 431 4.52 33.07 -4.59
CA TYR A 431 5.62 32.99 -5.54
C TYR A 431 6.79 33.93 -5.18
N SER A 432 6.52 35.07 -4.59
CA SER A 432 7.57 36.08 -4.26
C SER A 432 8.19 35.87 -2.87
N SER A 433 7.45 35.37 -1.88
CA SER A 433 7.96 35.08 -0.54
C SER A 433 8.72 33.73 -0.48
N ALA A 434 8.32 32.73 -1.27
CA ALA A 434 9.07 31.49 -1.42
C ALA A 434 10.46 31.71 -2.07
N GLN A 435 10.63 32.80 -2.85
CA GLN A 435 11.95 33.13 -3.40
C GLN A 435 12.89 33.86 -2.42
N ARG A 436 12.40 34.40 -1.30
CA ARG A 436 13.25 35.24 -0.39
C ARG A 436 13.66 34.57 0.92
N GLN A 437 13.08 33.44 1.35
CA GLN A 437 13.38 32.88 2.68
C GLN A 437 13.48 31.34 2.79
N GLN A 438 13.63 30.60 1.69
CA GLN A 438 13.89 29.17 1.81
C GLN A 438 14.90 28.68 0.74
N THR A 439 16.16 28.79 1.09
CA THR A 439 17.10 27.70 0.79
C THR A 439 16.63 26.47 1.60
N THR A 440 15.60 25.76 1.15
CA THR A 440 14.98 24.65 1.84
C THR A 440 14.32 23.67 0.85
N PRO A 441 13.82 22.57 1.27
CA PRO A 441 13.70 21.25 0.64
C PRO A 441 13.35 21.24 -0.86
N ARG A 442 12.57 22.19 -1.36
CA ARG A 442 12.12 22.23 -2.76
C ARG A 442 13.24 22.52 -3.79
N GLN A 443 14.29 23.26 -3.39
CA GLN A 443 15.49 23.38 -4.24
C GLN A 443 16.39 22.16 -4.11
N GLN A 444 16.39 21.49 -2.96
CA GLN A 444 16.99 20.16 -2.82
C GLN A 444 16.17 19.12 -3.58
N GLU A 445 14.85 19.12 -3.49
CA GLU A 445 13.98 18.24 -4.28
C GLU A 445 14.08 18.51 -5.79
N ARG A 446 14.07 19.77 -6.24
CA ARG A 446 14.32 20.09 -7.66
C ARG A 446 15.76 19.78 -8.08
N ARG A 447 16.75 19.97 -7.22
CA ARG A 447 18.13 19.51 -7.51
C ARG A 447 18.22 18.00 -7.46
N LEU A 448 17.53 17.31 -6.55
CA LEU A 448 17.41 15.87 -6.52
C LEU A 448 16.65 15.37 -7.77
N GLN A 449 15.48 15.91 -8.10
CA GLN A 449 14.72 15.56 -9.30
C GLN A 449 15.48 15.88 -10.61
N VAL A 450 16.24 16.97 -10.68
CA VAL A 450 17.09 17.30 -11.84
C VAL A 450 18.31 16.38 -11.90
N ASN A 451 18.87 15.99 -10.74
CA ASN A 451 19.96 15.03 -10.69
C ASN A 451 19.46 13.61 -10.96
N GLU A 452 18.32 13.22 -10.39
CA GLU A 452 17.64 11.95 -10.70
C GLU A 452 17.27 11.86 -12.19
N ALA A 453 16.69 12.91 -12.76
CA ALA A 453 16.38 12.96 -14.20
C ALA A 453 17.64 12.96 -15.09
N LYS A 454 18.79 13.47 -14.62
CA LYS A 454 20.07 13.37 -15.33
C LYS A 454 20.67 11.97 -15.21
N GLU A 455 20.56 11.35 -14.04
CA GLU A 455 21.00 9.97 -13.82
C GLU A 455 20.11 8.99 -14.58
N GLU A 456 18.79 9.18 -14.57
CA GLU A 456 17.87 8.37 -15.38
C GLU A 456 18.18 8.48 -16.88
N LYS A 457 18.51 9.68 -17.39
CA LYS A 457 18.93 9.86 -18.79
C LYS A 457 20.22 9.10 -19.12
N LYS A 458 21.14 8.95 -18.20
CA LYS A 458 22.36 8.15 -18.39
C LYS A 458 22.09 6.65 -18.41
N LYS A 459 21.09 6.19 -17.65
CA LYS A 459 20.68 4.77 -17.60
C LYS A 459 19.79 4.36 -18.78
N GLN A 460 19.20 5.32 -19.46
CA GLN A 460 18.25 5.08 -20.55
C GLN A 460 18.80 4.19 -21.69
N PRO A 461 20.04 4.34 -22.19
CA PRO A 461 20.58 3.44 -23.22
C PRO A 461 20.63 1.98 -22.78
N GLN A 462 21.08 1.69 -21.53
CA GLN A 462 21.11 0.34 -20.99
C GLN A 462 19.71 -0.27 -20.91
N LYS A 463 18.74 0.51 -20.41
CA LYS A 463 17.34 0.11 -20.33
C LYS A 463 16.77 -0.23 -21.72
N LEU A 464 16.99 0.64 -22.71
CA LEU A 464 16.51 0.43 -24.08
C LEU A 464 17.14 -0.80 -24.74
N LEU A 465 18.43 -1.02 -24.55
CA LEU A 465 19.13 -2.17 -25.14
C LEU A 465 18.61 -3.48 -24.54
N LEU A 466 18.53 -3.60 -23.22
CA LEU A 466 17.97 -4.80 -22.55
C LEU A 466 16.53 -5.06 -22.98
N THR A 467 15.70 -4.00 -23.07
CA THR A 467 14.33 -4.12 -23.54
C THR A 467 14.28 -4.64 -24.99
N TRP A 468 15.17 -4.17 -25.82
CA TRP A 468 15.23 -4.59 -27.24
C TRP A 468 15.66 -6.04 -27.36
N MET A 469 16.72 -6.45 -26.65
CA MET A 469 17.21 -7.83 -26.64
C MET A 469 16.13 -8.82 -26.15
N VAL A 470 15.30 -8.41 -25.17
CA VAL A 470 14.17 -9.21 -24.69
C VAL A 470 13.07 -9.35 -25.74
N ASN A 471 12.79 -8.27 -26.49
CA ASN A 471 11.74 -8.30 -27.53
C ASN A 471 12.19 -9.00 -28.80
N GLU A 472 13.50 -9.02 -29.09
CA GLU A 472 14.12 -9.64 -30.26
C GLU A 472 15.33 -10.48 -29.80
N PRO A 473 15.12 -11.71 -29.31
CA PRO A 473 16.20 -12.54 -28.74
C PRO A 473 17.35 -12.85 -29.70
N GLN A 474 17.13 -12.82 -31.01
CA GLN A 474 18.19 -12.97 -32.00
C GLN A 474 19.29 -11.89 -31.95
N LEU A 475 19.05 -10.79 -31.21
CA LEU A 475 20.06 -9.78 -30.93
C LEU A 475 21.20 -10.31 -30.05
N PHE A 476 20.98 -11.34 -29.23
CA PHE A 476 22.04 -11.96 -28.45
C PHE A 476 23.14 -12.54 -29.35
N ASP A 477 22.75 -13.24 -30.42
CA ASP A 477 23.71 -13.81 -31.39
C ASP A 477 24.38 -12.68 -32.19
N LYS A 478 23.65 -11.62 -32.61
CA LYS A 478 24.21 -10.51 -33.40
C LYS A 478 25.15 -9.61 -32.58
N LEU A 479 24.96 -9.56 -31.27
CA LEU A 479 25.78 -8.75 -30.38
C LEU A 479 26.87 -9.56 -29.66
N GLU A 480 27.02 -10.85 -30.00
CA GLU A 480 28.06 -11.71 -29.46
C GLU A 480 29.44 -11.09 -29.68
N GLY A 481 30.25 -11.02 -28.64
CA GLY A 481 31.59 -10.39 -28.67
C GLY A 481 31.58 -8.85 -28.74
N ILE A 482 30.41 -8.20 -28.86
CA ILE A 482 30.25 -6.75 -28.87
C ILE A 482 29.72 -6.27 -27.52
N ILE A 483 28.62 -6.84 -27.04
CA ILE A 483 27.95 -6.52 -25.78
C ILE A 483 27.95 -7.75 -24.88
N GLY A 484 28.36 -7.57 -23.63
CA GLY A 484 28.26 -8.58 -22.58
C GLY A 484 27.57 -8.03 -21.33
N PRO A 485 27.31 -8.88 -20.32
CA PRO A 485 26.70 -8.44 -19.06
C PRO A 485 27.46 -7.30 -18.38
N ASP A 486 28.79 -7.30 -18.45
CA ASP A 486 29.67 -6.30 -17.82
C ASP A 486 29.56 -4.89 -18.46
N ASP A 487 28.90 -4.77 -19.60
CA ASP A 487 28.64 -3.47 -20.22
C ASP A 487 27.46 -2.72 -19.56
N PHE A 488 26.70 -3.41 -18.69
CA PHE A 488 25.61 -2.83 -17.94
C PHE A 488 26.07 -2.51 -16.52
N TYR A 489 26.44 -1.26 -16.25
CA TYR A 489 27.07 -0.86 -14.98
C TYR A 489 26.07 -0.54 -13.86
N GLU A 490 24.79 -0.31 -14.17
CA GLU A 490 23.76 -0.17 -13.12
C GLU A 490 23.48 -1.52 -12.47
N GLN A 491 23.55 -1.59 -11.13
CA GLN A 491 23.53 -2.85 -10.39
C GLN A 491 22.36 -3.77 -10.76
N ILE A 492 21.15 -3.21 -10.89
CA ILE A 492 19.94 -3.98 -11.28
C ILE A 492 20.07 -4.44 -12.73
N TYR A 493 20.51 -3.57 -13.65
CA TYR A 493 20.63 -3.91 -15.07
C TYR A 493 21.74 -4.92 -15.34
N HIS A 494 22.84 -4.84 -14.59
CA HIS A 494 23.91 -5.84 -14.64
C HIS A 494 23.40 -7.23 -14.21
N GLY A 495 22.71 -7.31 -13.07
CA GLY A 495 22.13 -8.56 -12.59
C GLY A 495 21.11 -9.15 -13.58
N VAL A 496 20.24 -8.30 -14.15
CA VAL A 496 19.28 -8.71 -15.17
C VAL A 496 20.00 -9.18 -16.45
N ALA A 497 21.05 -8.46 -16.90
CA ALA A 497 21.84 -8.84 -18.07
C ALA A 497 22.49 -10.21 -17.87
N LEU A 498 23.14 -10.47 -16.73
CA LEU A 498 23.74 -11.77 -16.42
C LEU A 498 22.71 -12.91 -16.57
N LEU A 499 21.51 -12.74 -16.02
CA LEU A 499 20.45 -13.74 -16.10
C LEU A 499 19.89 -13.91 -17.52
N LEU A 500 19.74 -12.81 -18.27
CA LEU A 500 19.27 -12.86 -19.66
C LEU A 500 20.26 -13.57 -20.58
N PHE A 501 21.55 -13.22 -20.50
CA PHE A 501 22.59 -13.85 -21.30
C PHE A 501 22.70 -15.34 -20.98
N LYS A 502 22.70 -15.71 -19.69
CA LYS A 502 22.70 -17.12 -19.24
C LYS A 502 21.47 -17.87 -19.79
N GLN A 503 20.28 -17.30 -19.65
CA GLN A 503 19.05 -17.95 -20.12
C GLN A 503 19.07 -18.16 -21.64
N TYR A 504 19.54 -17.15 -22.41
CA TYR A 504 19.63 -17.30 -23.86
C TYR A 504 20.68 -18.31 -24.30
N GLU A 505 21.82 -18.38 -23.60
CA GLU A 505 22.86 -19.39 -23.85
C GLU A 505 22.33 -20.82 -23.66
N GLU A 506 21.60 -21.04 -22.54
CA GLU A 506 21.09 -22.35 -22.16
C GLU A 506 19.85 -22.78 -22.95
N GLU A 507 18.89 -21.89 -23.17
CA GLU A 507 17.54 -22.21 -23.68
C GLU A 507 17.28 -21.67 -25.08
N LYS A 508 18.14 -20.79 -25.63
CA LYS A 508 17.92 -20.03 -26.87
C LYS A 508 16.59 -19.27 -26.88
N ALA A 509 16.06 -18.98 -25.71
CA ALA A 509 14.83 -18.26 -25.48
C ALA A 509 14.98 -17.30 -24.30
N VAL A 510 14.13 -16.29 -24.23
CA VAL A 510 14.10 -15.33 -23.13
C VAL A 510 12.68 -15.25 -22.55
N ILE A 511 12.54 -15.58 -21.28
CA ILE A 511 11.28 -15.52 -20.53
C ILE A 511 11.46 -14.57 -19.35
N PRO A 512 11.07 -13.28 -19.49
CA PRO A 512 11.24 -12.27 -18.44
C PRO A 512 10.60 -12.64 -17.11
N GLY A 513 9.45 -13.31 -17.12
CA GLY A 513 8.78 -13.78 -15.90
C GLY A 513 9.62 -14.75 -15.05
N LYS A 514 10.53 -15.53 -15.68
CA LYS A 514 11.47 -16.42 -14.99
C LYS A 514 12.57 -15.63 -14.28
N ILE A 515 13.03 -14.53 -14.88
CA ILE A 515 14.05 -13.65 -14.28
C ILE A 515 13.51 -12.98 -13.02
N LEU A 516 12.24 -12.57 -13.02
CA LEU A 516 11.60 -11.98 -11.85
C LEU A 516 11.60 -12.90 -10.62
N ASN A 517 11.63 -14.22 -10.80
CA ASN A 517 11.69 -15.17 -9.69
C ASN A 517 13.00 -15.10 -8.88
N GLN A 518 14.07 -14.58 -9.48
CA GLN A 518 15.38 -14.45 -8.82
C GLN A 518 15.43 -13.26 -7.85
N TYR A 519 14.48 -12.34 -7.94
CA TYR A 519 14.42 -11.15 -7.11
C TYR A 519 13.31 -11.31 -6.07
N THR A 520 13.66 -11.15 -4.79
CA THR A 520 12.73 -11.28 -3.67
C THR A 520 12.11 -9.94 -3.23
N ASP A 521 12.77 -8.82 -3.54
CA ASP A 521 12.29 -7.48 -3.23
C ASP A 521 11.25 -7.01 -4.27
N LEU A 522 10.10 -6.55 -3.79
CA LEU A 522 8.98 -6.12 -4.65
C LEU A 522 9.30 -4.85 -5.45
N GLU A 523 10.13 -3.94 -4.90
CA GLU A 523 10.52 -2.72 -5.62
C GLU A 523 11.49 -3.03 -6.77
N ASP A 524 12.40 -3.99 -6.58
CA ASP A 524 13.28 -4.46 -7.65
C ASP A 524 12.48 -5.20 -8.74
N GLN A 525 11.50 -6.03 -8.36
CA GLN A 525 10.60 -6.66 -9.31
C GLN A 525 9.81 -5.64 -10.15
N LYS A 526 9.33 -4.54 -9.54
CA LYS A 526 8.67 -3.45 -10.27
C LYS A 526 9.59 -2.77 -11.27
N LYS A 527 10.83 -2.44 -10.87
CA LYS A 527 11.82 -1.83 -11.76
C LYS A 527 12.17 -2.73 -12.94
N ILE A 528 12.29 -4.04 -12.71
CA ILE A 528 12.55 -5.03 -13.76
C ILE A 528 11.33 -5.19 -14.67
N ALA A 529 10.13 -5.19 -14.10
CA ALA A 529 8.90 -5.24 -14.89
C ALA A 529 8.75 -3.98 -15.76
N GLU A 530 9.10 -2.80 -15.24
CA GLU A 530 9.16 -1.56 -16.01
C GLU A 530 10.18 -1.65 -17.16
N LEU A 531 11.40 -2.14 -16.87
CA LEU A 531 12.44 -2.38 -17.86
C LEU A 531 11.90 -3.19 -19.06
N PHE A 532 11.30 -4.33 -18.80
CA PHE A 532 10.81 -5.24 -19.83
C PHE A 532 9.54 -4.77 -20.57
N ASN A 533 8.81 -3.79 -20.04
CA ASN A 533 7.63 -3.19 -20.66
C ASN A 533 7.88 -1.79 -21.22
N THR A 534 9.12 -1.32 -21.22
CA THR A 534 9.48 -0.04 -21.83
C THR A 534 9.14 -0.07 -23.33
N THR A 535 8.43 0.95 -23.80
CA THR A 535 8.04 1.04 -25.22
C THR A 535 9.22 1.52 -26.06
N LEU A 536 9.66 0.69 -26.97
CA LEU A 536 10.66 1.07 -27.97
C LEU A 536 9.95 1.89 -29.06
N LYS A 537 10.20 3.21 -29.10
CA LYS A 537 9.73 4.08 -30.18
C LYS A 537 10.70 4.00 -31.35
N ILE A 538 10.67 2.89 -32.07
CA ILE A 538 11.55 2.64 -33.22
C ILE A 538 10.71 2.68 -34.50
N SER A 539 11.22 3.35 -35.51
CA SER A 539 10.63 3.35 -36.85
C SER A 539 10.52 1.92 -37.43
N PRO A 540 9.46 1.58 -38.15
CA PRO A 540 9.36 0.29 -38.82
C PRO A 540 10.31 0.11 -40.02
N LEU A 541 11.00 1.18 -40.45
CA LEU A 541 11.95 1.12 -41.56
C LEU A 541 13.28 0.48 -41.09
N ALA A 542 13.79 -0.48 -41.84
CA ALA A 542 15.00 -1.24 -41.49
C ALA A 542 16.23 -0.34 -41.25
N GLU A 543 16.47 0.63 -42.12
CA GLU A 543 17.61 1.57 -42.03
C GLU A 543 17.57 2.41 -40.74
N ASP A 544 16.38 2.86 -40.32
CA ASP A 544 16.20 3.62 -39.09
C ASP A 544 16.43 2.73 -37.86
N ARG A 545 16.04 1.45 -37.96
CA ARG A 545 16.24 0.46 -36.90
C ARG A 545 17.72 0.13 -36.68
N ASP A 546 18.45 -0.13 -37.78
CA ASP A 546 19.89 -0.38 -37.76
C ASP A 546 20.64 0.81 -37.14
N LYS A 547 20.29 2.03 -37.55
CA LYS A 547 20.87 3.25 -36.98
C LYS A 547 20.58 3.38 -35.50
N ALA A 548 19.34 3.17 -35.07
CA ALA A 548 18.94 3.26 -33.68
C ALA A 548 19.66 2.20 -32.80
N LEU A 549 19.79 0.95 -33.30
CA LEU A 549 20.53 -0.09 -32.61
C LEU A 549 22.02 0.28 -32.46
N ASN A 550 22.66 0.70 -33.53
CA ASN A 550 24.06 1.10 -33.50
C ASN A 550 24.31 2.27 -32.54
N ASP A 551 23.42 3.26 -32.49
CA ASP A 551 23.52 4.40 -31.62
C ASP A 551 23.35 3.99 -30.14
N ILE A 552 22.42 3.09 -29.83
CA ILE A 552 22.19 2.58 -28.47
C ILE A 552 23.39 1.73 -28.00
N VAL A 553 23.83 0.78 -28.83
CA VAL A 553 24.97 -0.12 -28.53
C VAL A 553 26.23 0.70 -28.28
N ARG A 554 26.50 1.69 -29.16
CA ARG A 554 27.66 2.58 -29.02
C ARG A 554 27.63 3.32 -27.68
N ARG A 555 26.48 3.90 -27.30
CA ARG A 555 26.34 4.61 -26.03
C ARG A 555 26.55 3.70 -24.81
N VAL A 556 25.95 2.50 -24.82
CA VAL A 556 26.17 1.53 -23.74
C VAL A 556 27.64 1.19 -23.58
N LYS A 557 28.34 0.94 -24.70
CA LYS A 557 29.79 0.68 -24.68
C LYS A 557 30.62 1.89 -24.24
N GLU A 558 30.31 3.09 -24.72
CA GLU A 558 30.99 4.32 -24.33
C GLU A 558 30.86 4.55 -22.82
N ASP A 559 29.64 4.40 -22.29
CA ASP A 559 29.37 4.57 -20.86
C ASP A 559 30.09 3.49 -20.02
N SER A 560 30.09 2.22 -20.48
CA SER A 560 30.83 1.12 -19.84
C SER A 560 32.33 1.40 -19.79
N ILE A 561 32.91 1.78 -20.93
CA ILE A 561 34.35 2.12 -21.03
C ILE A 561 34.69 3.30 -20.12
N GLU A 562 33.87 4.35 -20.06
CA GLU A 562 34.08 5.49 -19.17
C GLU A 562 34.05 5.08 -17.68
N GLN A 563 33.15 4.18 -17.29
CA GLN A 563 33.13 3.63 -15.94
C GLN A 563 34.38 2.81 -15.61
N GLN A 564 34.82 1.97 -16.55
CA GLN A 564 36.08 1.20 -16.40
C GLN A 564 37.31 2.11 -16.32
N MET A 565 37.35 3.18 -17.14
CA MET A 565 38.44 4.17 -17.08
C MET A 565 38.47 4.92 -15.75
N ASN A 566 37.32 5.24 -15.17
CA ASN A 566 37.23 5.89 -13.86
C ASN A 566 37.57 4.96 -12.69
N ALA A 567 37.39 3.66 -12.85
CA ALA A 567 37.64 2.65 -11.81
C ALA A 567 39.09 2.10 -11.83
N THR A 568 39.82 2.26 -12.94
CA THR A 568 41.18 1.70 -13.06
C THR A 568 42.27 2.73 -12.79
N ASN A 569 43.31 2.31 -12.06
CA ASN A 569 44.55 3.06 -11.87
C ASN A 569 45.69 2.51 -12.75
N ASP A 570 45.41 1.50 -13.60
CA ASP A 570 46.39 0.88 -14.48
C ASP A 570 46.47 1.64 -15.82
N ILE A 571 47.66 2.22 -16.08
CA ILE A 571 47.92 3.03 -17.27
C ILE A 571 47.83 2.19 -18.56
N LEU A 572 48.26 0.93 -18.54
CA LEU A 572 48.18 0.05 -19.72
C LEU A 572 46.71 -0.27 -20.04
N ARG A 573 45.95 -0.64 -19.04
CA ARG A 573 44.50 -0.86 -19.19
C ARG A 573 43.78 0.39 -19.68
N TRP A 574 44.16 1.56 -19.18
CA TRP A 574 43.59 2.85 -19.60
C TRP A 574 43.84 3.16 -21.08
N GLN A 575 45.09 2.87 -21.57
CA GLN A 575 45.45 3.02 -22.99
C GLN A 575 44.63 2.07 -23.91
N ASP A 576 44.41 0.84 -23.47
CA ASP A 576 43.59 -0.12 -24.24
C ASP A 576 42.14 0.30 -24.28
N LEU A 577 41.56 0.82 -23.21
CA LEU A 577 40.21 1.38 -23.16
C LEU A 577 40.03 2.59 -24.12
N ILE A 578 41.07 3.44 -24.26
CA ILE A 578 41.07 4.54 -25.26
C ILE A 578 40.99 3.99 -26.68
N LYS A 579 41.76 2.95 -26.99
CA LYS A 579 41.74 2.32 -28.32
C LYS A 579 40.38 1.67 -28.59
N GLU A 580 39.82 0.99 -27.60
CA GLU A 580 38.49 0.39 -27.68
C GLU A 580 37.44 1.46 -27.96
N LYS A 581 37.43 2.58 -27.20
CA LYS A 581 36.54 3.72 -27.43
C LYS A 581 36.68 4.31 -28.83
N ALA A 582 37.90 4.45 -29.35
CA ALA A 582 38.15 4.96 -30.72
C ALA A 582 37.59 4.01 -31.82
N ASN A 583 37.60 2.70 -31.54
CA ASN A 583 37.08 1.71 -32.51
C ASN A 583 35.56 1.66 -32.56
N LEU A 584 34.85 2.15 -31.53
CA LEU A 584 33.38 2.20 -31.51
C LEU A 584 32.80 3.05 -32.66
N ALA A 585 33.56 4.03 -33.18
CA ALA A 585 33.14 4.83 -34.34
C ALA A 585 32.98 4.00 -35.62
N LYS A 586 33.63 2.83 -35.71
CA LYS A 586 33.57 1.91 -36.86
C LYS A 586 32.54 0.79 -36.66
N LEU A 587 31.86 0.75 -35.53
CA LEU A 587 30.89 -0.28 -35.22
C LEU A 587 29.68 -0.15 -36.17
N HIS A 588 29.37 -1.24 -36.85
CA HIS A 588 28.19 -1.35 -37.74
C HIS A 588 27.54 -2.72 -37.54
N ILE A 589 26.29 -2.70 -37.04
CA ILE A 589 25.47 -3.87 -36.80
C ILE A 589 24.26 -3.76 -37.70
N SER A 590 23.91 -4.82 -38.43
CA SER A 590 22.70 -4.92 -39.26
C SER A 590 21.71 -5.90 -38.64
N LEU A 591 20.43 -5.49 -38.58
CA LEU A 591 19.32 -6.27 -38.01
C LEU A 591 18.84 -7.39 -38.93
#